data_022747d4bbbaaba164f7ab71c4ef638e
#
_entry.id   022747d4bbbaaba164f7ab71c4ef638e
#
_cell.length_a   1.000
_cell.length_b   1.000
_cell.length_c   1.000
_cell.angle_alpha   90.00
_cell.angle_beta   90.00
_cell.angle_gamma   90.00
#
_symmetry.space_group_name_H-M   'P 1'
#
loop_
_entity.id
_entity.type
_entity.pdbx_description
1 polymer ?
#
loop_
_entity_poly.entity_id
_entity_poly.type
_entity_poly.pdbx_seq_one_letter_code
_entity_poly.pdbx_strand_id
1 'polypeptide(L)'
;TTSTSTTTTVPEIIDFDKLFFEDYFGVKWNKENITWRFAEERMSTAYLEEEYSVIKPSINRINYTKKAFQVWGDAVNSINFKQSENSDNADITIGIVDNVPGRNVGFWESTWNENNEITYATIIIENSLGGTVFLTTILHEIGNVLGLGDISPRQDIRSIQEDPFQENFVGSSLWEFDVQMIKQLYDE
;
A
#
# COMPACT_ATOMS: atom_id res chain seq x y z
N THR A 1 -24.28 -7.14 -44.99
CA THR A 1 -23.94 -6.11 -43.97
C THR A 1 -24.19 -6.70 -42.58
N THR A 2 -23.14 -7.21 -41.95
CA THR A 2 -23.16 -7.71 -40.57
C THR A 2 -22.92 -6.52 -39.66
N SER A 3 -23.93 -6.12 -38.89
CA SER A 3 -23.83 -5.08 -37.85
C SER A 3 -23.24 -5.74 -36.59
N THR A 4 -21.99 -5.43 -36.24
CA THR A 4 -21.39 -5.75 -34.97
C THR A 4 -21.86 -4.74 -33.93
N SER A 5 -22.77 -5.17 -33.04
CA SER A 5 -23.17 -4.38 -31.87
C SER A 5 -22.03 -4.46 -30.84
N THR A 6 -21.30 -3.39 -30.65
CA THR A 6 -20.38 -3.20 -29.54
C THR A 6 -21.20 -2.86 -28.30
N THR A 7 -21.39 -3.81 -27.42
CA THR A 7 -21.97 -3.58 -26.10
C THR A 7 -20.91 -2.85 -25.28
N THR A 8 -21.08 -1.56 -25.09
CA THR A 8 -20.31 -0.78 -24.12
C THR A 8 -20.79 -1.22 -22.73
N THR A 9 -20.04 -2.06 -22.05
CA THR A 9 -20.29 -2.36 -20.63
C THR A 9 -20.00 -1.08 -19.85
N VAL A 10 -21.05 -0.50 -19.27
CA VAL A 10 -20.90 0.53 -18.24
C VAL A 10 -20.07 -0.10 -17.13
N PRO A 11 -18.97 0.55 -16.65
CA PRO A 11 -18.25 0.04 -15.52
C PRO A 11 -19.22 -0.17 -14.37
N GLU A 12 -19.23 -1.37 -13.79
CA GLU A 12 -20.03 -1.66 -12.60
C GLU A 12 -19.52 -0.75 -11.48
N ILE A 13 -20.40 0.04 -10.90
CA ILE A 13 -20.06 0.87 -9.74
C ILE A 13 -19.72 -0.10 -8.62
N ILE A 14 -18.46 -0.15 -8.23
CA ILE A 14 -17.99 -1.01 -7.15
C ILE A 14 -18.59 -0.47 -5.86
N ASP A 15 -19.38 -1.30 -5.19
CA ASP A 15 -19.94 -1.00 -3.88
C ASP A 15 -18.85 -1.24 -2.82
N PHE A 16 -18.09 -0.20 -2.53
CA PHE A 16 -16.94 -0.25 -1.63
C PHE A 16 -17.33 -0.62 -0.21
N ASP A 17 -18.52 -0.24 0.28
CA ASP A 17 -19.00 -0.57 1.62
C ASP A 17 -19.12 -2.09 1.85
N LYS A 18 -19.16 -2.88 0.78
CA LYS A 18 -19.21 -4.35 0.85
C LYS A 18 -17.87 -5.04 0.72
N LEU A 19 -16.81 -4.32 0.31
CA LEU A 19 -15.53 -4.91 -0.03
C LEU A 19 -14.48 -4.72 1.05
N PHE A 20 -14.61 -3.71 1.90
CA PHE A 20 -13.63 -3.36 2.91
C PHE A 20 -14.10 -3.68 4.33
N PHE A 21 -13.16 -3.95 5.21
CA PHE A 21 -13.40 -3.86 6.64
C PHE A 21 -13.79 -2.42 6.97
N GLU A 22 -14.93 -2.25 7.64
CA GLU A 22 -15.65 -0.97 7.84
C GLU A 22 -14.79 0.18 8.41
N ASP A 23 -13.61 -0.11 8.98
CA ASP A 23 -12.84 0.86 9.78
C ASP A 23 -11.84 1.71 8.98
N TYR A 24 -11.51 1.37 7.73
CA TYR A 24 -10.42 2.04 7.00
C TYR A 24 -10.84 2.76 5.72
N PHE A 25 -12.01 2.46 5.20
CA PHE A 25 -12.48 3.12 3.99
C PHE A 25 -12.87 4.57 4.27
N GLY A 26 -12.33 5.49 3.47
CA GLY A 26 -12.62 6.93 3.58
C GLY A 26 -11.53 7.76 4.27
N VAL A 27 -10.50 7.13 4.87
CA VAL A 27 -9.31 7.87 5.28
C VAL A 27 -8.36 8.01 4.12
N LYS A 28 -7.82 9.22 3.88
CA LYS A 28 -6.87 9.48 2.80
C LYS A 28 -5.90 10.60 3.15
N TRP A 29 -4.82 10.69 2.40
CA TRP A 29 -3.95 11.87 2.48
C TRP A 29 -4.64 13.08 1.84
N ASN A 30 -4.68 14.20 2.55
CA ASN A 30 -5.16 15.48 2.00
C ASN A 30 -3.96 16.33 1.57
N LYS A 31 -3.13 15.80 0.68
CA LYS A 31 -1.98 16.51 0.09
C LYS A 31 -1.51 15.84 -1.21
N GLU A 32 -0.98 16.65 -2.12
CA GLU A 32 -0.46 16.17 -3.40
C GLU A 32 0.93 15.52 -3.30
N ASN A 33 1.76 15.97 -2.36
CA ASN A 33 3.12 15.48 -2.21
C ASN A 33 3.27 14.70 -0.91
N ILE A 34 3.44 13.39 -1.02
CA ILE A 34 3.66 12.49 0.10
C ILE A 34 5.14 12.13 0.14
N THR A 35 5.77 12.39 1.27
CA THR A 35 7.18 12.07 1.48
C THR A 35 7.34 10.73 2.18
N TRP A 36 8.36 9.96 1.80
CA TRP A 36 8.66 8.70 2.45
C TRP A 36 10.16 8.53 2.70
N ARG A 37 10.51 7.73 3.70
CA ARG A 37 11.91 7.41 4.05
C ARG A 37 12.05 6.02 4.65
N PHE A 38 13.28 5.53 4.69
CA PHE A 38 13.61 4.40 5.56
C PHE A 38 13.94 4.90 6.96
N ALA A 39 13.52 4.14 7.97
CA ALA A 39 13.96 4.32 9.33
C ALA A 39 15.47 4.00 9.46
N GLU A 40 16.16 4.66 10.39
CA GLU A 40 17.63 4.53 10.52
C GLU A 40 18.05 3.49 11.55
N GLU A 41 17.41 3.49 12.72
CA GLU A 41 17.86 2.63 13.84
C GLU A 41 16.73 1.81 14.44
N ARG A 42 15.67 2.46 14.87
CA ARG A 42 14.55 1.84 15.57
C ARG A 42 13.22 2.40 15.11
N MET A 43 12.21 1.57 15.18
CA MET A 43 10.81 1.94 14.97
C MET A 43 9.96 1.36 16.08
N SER A 44 8.97 2.12 16.51
CA SER A 44 7.91 1.63 17.37
C SER A 44 6.59 1.73 16.64
N THR A 45 5.69 0.82 16.92
CA THR A 45 4.29 0.89 16.50
C THR A 45 3.42 0.97 17.73
N ALA A 46 2.39 1.81 17.69
CA ALA A 46 1.47 1.96 18.81
C ALA A 46 0.64 0.69 19.02
N TYR A 47 0.32 -0.01 17.92
CA TYR A 47 -0.50 -1.21 17.96
C TYR A 47 0.21 -2.42 18.60
N LEU A 48 1.50 -2.59 18.32
CA LEU A 48 2.24 -3.76 18.82
C LEU A 48 2.94 -3.48 20.15
N GLU A 49 2.97 -2.22 20.62
CA GLU A 49 3.70 -1.78 21.83
C GLU A 49 5.16 -2.28 21.85
N GLU A 50 5.72 -2.60 20.67
CA GLU A 50 7.04 -3.17 20.47
C GLU A 50 7.97 -2.21 19.76
N GLU A 51 9.24 -2.30 20.11
CA GLU A 51 10.31 -1.55 19.46
C GLU A 51 11.11 -2.50 18.55
N TYR A 52 11.21 -2.14 17.27
CA TYR A 52 11.90 -2.93 16.25
C TYR A 52 13.28 -2.36 15.95
N SER A 53 14.29 -3.21 15.98
CA SER A 53 15.60 -2.88 15.42
C SER A 53 15.53 -2.92 13.90
N VAL A 54 15.86 -1.81 13.27
CA VAL A 54 15.79 -1.66 11.82
C VAL A 54 17.12 -2.04 11.18
N ILE A 55 17.04 -2.76 10.10
CA ILE A 55 18.19 -3.14 9.27
C ILE A 55 18.34 -2.10 8.15
N LYS A 56 19.58 -1.68 7.92
CA LYS A 56 19.86 -0.80 6.77
C LYS A 56 19.45 -1.50 5.48
N PRO A 57 18.56 -0.89 4.67
CA PRO A 57 18.07 -1.52 3.44
C PRO A 57 19.21 -1.73 2.44
N SER A 58 19.23 -2.90 1.82
CA SER A 58 20.11 -3.15 0.67
C SER A 58 19.67 -2.31 -0.53
N ILE A 59 20.57 -2.14 -1.51
CA ILE A 59 20.24 -1.41 -2.74
C ILE A 59 19.03 -2.01 -3.49
N ASN A 60 18.86 -3.34 -3.42
CA ASN A 60 17.71 -4.00 -4.03
C ASN A 60 16.42 -3.64 -3.31
N ARG A 61 16.42 -3.59 -1.96
CA ARG A 61 15.25 -3.17 -1.16
C ARG A 61 14.86 -1.73 -1.47
N ILE A 62 15.85 -0.85 -1.56
CA ILE A 62 15.63 0.55 -1.95
C ILE A 62 14.97 0.62 -3.34
N ASN A 63 15.49 -0.14 -4.32
CA ASN A 63 14.97 -0.12 -5.68
C ASN A 63 13.54 -0.71 -5.77
N TYR A 64 13.24 -1.78 -5.04
CA TYR A 64 11.89 -2.35 -4.98
C TYR A 64 10.90 -1.36 -4.36
N THR A 65 11.28 -0.70 -3.26
CA THR A 65 10.44 0.31 -2.61
C THR A 65 10.18 1.51 -3.53
N LYS A 66 11.22 2.03 -4.19
CA LYS A 66 11.06 3.10 -5.19
C LYS A 66 10.11 2.70 -6.32
N LYS A 67 10.26 1.47 -6.82
CA LYS A 67 9.38 0.94 -7.86
C LYS A 67 7.94 0.85 -7.37
N ALA A 68 7.71 0.41 -6.14
CA ALA A 68 6.36 0.30 -5.58
C ALA A 68 5.69 1.68 -5.47
N PHE A 69 6.38 2.69 -4.95
CA PHE A 69 5.84 4.07 -4.92
C PHE A 69 5.60 4.63 -6.33
N GLN A 70 6.46 4.33 -7.29
CA GLN A 70 6.24 4.73 -8.68
C GLN A 70 4.97 4.08 -9.25
N VAL A 71 4.77 2.78 -9.03
CA VAL A 71 3.58 2.05 -9.51
C VAL A 71 2.29 2.67 -8.97
N TRP A 72 2.24 3.02 -7.69
CA TRP A 72 1.09 3.72 -7.11
C TRP A 72 0.96 5.15 -7.62
N GLY A 73 2.05 5.89 -7.76
CA GLY A 73 2.05 7.24 -8.32
C GLY A 73 1.59 7.30 -9.76
N ASP A 74 1.94 6.29 -10.57
CA ASP A 74 1.47 6.18 -11.97
C ASP A 74 -0.04 5.84 -12.04
N ALA A 75 -0.61 5.26 -10.99
CA ALA A 75 -2.04 4.95 -10.92
C ALA A 75 -2.92 6.13 -10.51
N VAL A 76 -2.36 7.13 -9.79
CA VAL A 76 -3.09 8.26 -9.21
C VAL A 76 -2.46 9.57 -9.68
N ASN A 77 -3.21 10.40 -10.41
CA ASN A 77 -2.68 11.66 -10.94
C ASN A 77 -2.55 12.77 -9.89
N SER A 78 -3.28 12.67 -8.79
CA SER A 78 -3.35 13.69 -7.74
C SER A 78 -2.27 13.55 -6.66
N ILE A 79 -1.47 12.46 -6.66
CA ILE A 79 -0.46 12.19 -5.66
C ILE A 79 0.93 12.02 -6.29
N ASN A 80 1.92 12.66 -5.67
CA ASN A 80 3.34 12.49 -5.99
C ASN A 80 4.10 11.97 -4.78
N PHE A 81 4.90 10.93 -4.97
CA PHE A 81 5.74 10.37 -3.91
C PHE A 81 7.18 10.84 -4.06
N LYS A 82 7.75 11.32 -2.94
CA LYS A 82 9.13 11.76 -2.91
C LYS A 82 9.89 11.13 -1.76
N GLN A 83 11.03 10.50 -2.05
CA GLN A 83 11.93 10.05 -0.99
C GLN A 83 12.52 11.26 -0.27
N SER A 84 12.37 11.33 1.06
CA SER A 84 12.97 12.35 1.90
C SER A 84 14.42 11.98 2.22
N GLU A 85 15.30 12.97 2.19
CA GLU A 85 16.67 12.87 2.67
C GLU A 85 16.78 13.25 4.16
N ASN A 86 15.77 13.92 4.71
CA ASN A 86 15.74 14.36 6.11
C ASN A 86 15.08 13.31 7.00
N SER A 87 15.74 13.00 8.12
CA SER A 87 15.30 12.01 9.10
C SER A 87 14.00 12.38 9.83
N ASP A 88 13.65 13.67 9.92
CA ASP A 88 12.73 14.09 10.97
C ASP A 88 11.26 14.29 10.57
N ASN A 89 10.91 14.31 9.29
CA ASN A 89 9.55 14.72 8.87
C ASN A 89 9.03 14.03 7.60
N ALA A 90 9.25 12.72 7.43
CA ALA A 90 8.59 12.01 6.33
C ALA A 90 7.16 11.60 6.73
N ASP A 91 6.25 11.64 5.77
CA ASP A 91 4.87 11.22 5.92
C ASP A 91 4.73 9.72 6.14
N ILE A 92 5.56 8.95 5.43
CA ILE A 92 5.61 7.49 5.53
C ILE A 92 7.03 7.08 5.96
N THR A 93 7.14 6.32 7.04
CA THR A 93 8.41 5.76 7.50
C THR A 93 8.39 4.24 7.31
N ILE A 94 9.45 3.69 6.68
CA ILE A 94 9.56 2.28 6.32
C ILE A 94 10.70 1.64 7.11
N GLY A 95 10.40 0.60 7.88
CA GLY A 95 11.38 -0.24 8.58
C GLY A 95 11.59 -1.58 7.87
N ILE A 96 12.84 -1.93 7.66
CA ILE A 96 13.21 -3.29 7.28
C ILE A 96 13.70 -3.97 8.54
N VAL A 97 13.09 -5.10 8.90
CA VAL A 97 13.38 -5.81 10.16
C VAL A 97 13.72 -7.28 9.91
N ASP A 98 14.37 -7.95 10.84
CA ASP A 98 14.69 -9.38 10.70
C ASP A 98 13.45 -10.26 10.78
N ASN A 99 12.49 -9.87 11.60
CA ASN A 99 11.27 -10.64 11.82
C ASN A 99 10.11 -9.72 12.15
N VAL A 100 8.98 -9.94 11.48
CA VAL A 100 7.69 -9.32 11.80
C VAL A 100 6.89 -10.27 12.69
N PRO A 101 6.27 -9.80 13.78
CA PRO A 101 5.54 -10.68 14.70
C PRO A 101 4.38 -11.42 14.04
N GLY A 102 4.10 -12.61 14.56
CA GLY A 102 3.03 -13.45 14.08
C GLY A 102 3.41 -14.24 12.83
N ARG A 103 2.49 -14.32 11.88
CA ARG A 103 2.70 -14.95 10.56
C ARG A 103 2.83 -13.93 9.43
N ASN A 104 2.86 -12.65 9.78
CA ASN A 104 2.91 -11.57 8.82
C ASN A 104 4.34 -11.41 8.28
N VAL A 105 4.46 -10.97 7.06
CA VAL A 105 5.74 -10.59 6.41
C VAL A 105 5.85 -9.08 6.20
N GLY A 106 4.75 -8.37 6.36
CA GLY A 106 4.61 -6.93 6.37
C GLY A 106 3.59 -6.51 7.43
N PHE A 107 3.64 -5.26 7.81
CA PHE A 107 2.71 -4.63 8.74
C PHE A 107 2.69 -3.13 8.46
N TRP A 108 1.53 -2.53 8.63
CA TRP A 108 1.35 -1.09 8.49
C TRP A 108 0.56 -0.50 9.66
N GLU A 109 0.75 0.78 9.86
CA GLU A 109 -0.01 1.58 10.81
C GLU A 109 -0.14 3.00 10.28
N SER A 110 -1.31 3.60 10.41
CA SER A 110 -1.56 5.00 10.05
C SER A 110 -2.22 5.74 11.19
N THR A 111 -1.93 7.01 11.28
CA THR A 111 -2.65 7.96 12.13
C THR A 111 -3.41 8.95 11.26
N TRP A 112 -4.61 9.31 11.67
CA TRP A 112 -5.44 10.28 10.97
C TRP A 112 -6.09 11.26 11.95
N ASN A 113 -6.51 12.40 11.44
CA ASN A 113 -7.17 13.43 12.20
C ASN A 113 -8.71 13.24 12.21
N GLU A 114 -9.41 14.16 12.87
CA GLU A 114 -10.89 14.18 12.96
C GLU A 114 -11.62 14.36 11.61
N ASN A 115 -10.90 14.78 10.56
CA ASN A 115 -11.42 14.90 9.20
C ASN A 115 -11.19 13.65 8.34
N ASN A 116 -10.75 12.54 8.92
CA ASN A 116 -10.34 11.31 8.22
C ASN A 116 -9.15 11.53 7.26
N GLU A 117 -8.27 12.48 7.56
CA GLU A 117 -7.07 12.74 6.78
C GLU A 117 -5.88 12.05 7.44
N ILE A 118 -5.18 11.21 6.68
CA ILE A 118 -3.96 10.53 7.14
C ILE A 118 -2.89 11.60 7.39
N THR A 119 -2.27 11.55 8.54
CA THR A 119 -1.25 12.52 8.98
C THR A 119 0.14 11.92 9.06
N TYR A 120 0.23 10.61 9.28
CA TYR A 120 1.47 9.86 9.35
C TYR A 120 1.20 8.37 9.13
N ALA A 121 2.16 7.66 8.53
CA ALA A 121 2.09 6.21 8.38
C ALA A 121 3.45 5.53 8.58
N THR A 122 3.37 4.27 9.00
CA THR A 122 4.52 3.38 9.22
C THR A 122 4.29 2.10 8.45
N ILE A 123 5.35 1.60 7.80
CA ILE A 123 5.39 0.28 7.16
C ILE A 123 6.58 -0.49 7.74
N ILE A 124 6.36 -1.73 8.15
CA ILE A 124 7.42 -2.65 8.58
C ILE A 124 7.41 -3.87 7.67
N ILE A 125 8.57 -4.25 7.15
CA ILE A 125 8.68 -5.39 6.23
C ILE A 125 9.85 -6.27 6.63
N GLU A 126 9.65 -7.58 6.54
CA GLU A 126 10.66 -8.58 6.83
C GLU A 126 11.77 -8.61 5.77
N ASN A 127 13.02 -8.61 6.23
CA ASN A 127 14.21 -8.60 5.37
C ASN A 127 14.45 -9.93 4.65
N SER A 128 13.99 -11.05 5.20
CA SER A 128 14.24 -12.39 4.65
C SER A 128 13.53 -12.69 3.32
N LEU A 129 12.54 -11.88 2.94
CA LEU A 129 11.70 -12.09 1.77
C LEU A 129 12.50 -12.13 0.47
N GLY A 130 12.17 -13.05 -0.42
CA GLY A 130 12.67 -13.05 -1.80
C GLY A 130 12.26 -11.77 -2.56
N GLY A 131 13.01 -11.36 -3.59
CA GLY A 131 12.83 -10.07 -4.24
C GLY A 131 11.42 -9.78 -4.75
N THR A 132 10.77 -10.77 -5.40
CA THR A 132 9.41 -10.60 -5.90
C THR A 132 8.40 -10.54 -4.76
N VAL A 133 8.54 -11.39 -3.76
CA VAL A 133 7.67 -11.37 -2.57
C VAL A 133 7.79 -10.05 -1.84
N PHE A 134 9.01 -9.55 -1.66
CA PHE A 134 9.22 -8.22 -1.06
C PHE A 134 8.52 -7.11 -1.86
N LEU A 135 8.63 -7.13 -3.21
CA LEU A 135 7.95 -6.13 -4.03
C LEU A 135 6.42 -6.22 -3.91
N THR A 136 5.88 -7.43 -3.89
CA THR A 136 4.45 -7.65 -3.68
C THR A 136 4.01 -7.13 -2.31
N THR A 137 4.75 -7.48 -1.25
CA THR A 137 4.43 -7.03 0.11
C THR A 137 4.49 -5.49 0.21
N ILE A 138 5.56 -4.85 -0.28
CA ILE A 138 5.64 -3.38 -0.18
C ILE A 138 4.57 -2.68 -1.02
N LEU A 139 4.14 -3.24 -2.16
CA LEU A 139 3.00 -2.73 -2.93
C LEU A 139 1.71 -2.80 -2.12
N HIS A 140 1.45 -3.94 -1.46
CA HIS A 140 0.30 -4.14 -0.59
C HIS A 140 0.30 -3.13 0.57
N GLU A 141 1.38 -3.05 1.33
CA GLU A 141 1.47 -2.15 2.49
C GLU A 141 1.38 -0.66 2.10
N ILE A 142 1.89 -0.27 0.92
CA ILE A 142 1.69 1.10 0.43
C ILE A 142 0.21 1.34 0.12
N GLY A 143 -0.51 0.40 -0.48
CA GLY A 143 -1.94 0.53 -0.69
C GLY A 143 -2.69 0.78 0.61
N ASN A 144 -2.35 0.03 1.66
CA ASN A 144 -2.95 0.20 2.99
C ASN A 144 -2.68 1.60 3.57
N VAL A 145 -1.45 2.09 3.52
CA VAL A 145 -1.15 3.45 4.02
C VAL A 145 -1.67 4.56 3.11
N LEU A 146 -2.18 4.23 1.93
CA LEU A 146 -2.93 5.15 1.09
C LEU A 146 -4.43 5.17 1.41
N GLY A 147 -4.90 4.30 2.30
CA GLY A 147 -6.28 4.23 2.74
C GLY A 147 -7.10 3.13 2.07
N LEU A 148 -6.46 2.23 1.32
CA LEU A 148 -7.08 1.00 0.86
C LEU A 148 -6.98 -0.02 1.99
N GLY A 149 -8.06 -0.69 2.34
CA GLY A 149 -8.02 -1.78 3.33
C GLY A 149 -7.64 -3.12 2.69
N ASP A 150 -7.33 -4.10 3.54
CA ASP A 150 -7.19 -5.49 3.11
C ASP A 150 -8.53 -6.01 2.60
N ILE A 151 -8.53 -6.68 1.47
CA ILE A 151 -9.72 -7.33 0.93
C ILE A 151 -9.68 -8.83 1.16
N SER A 152 -10.84 -9.38 1.54
CA SER A 152 -11.00 -10.81 1.58
C SER A 152 -10.88 -11.41 0.18
N PRO A 153 -10.16 -12.52 0.01
CA PRO A 153 -10.01 -13.18 -1.29
C PRO A 153 -11.34 -13.51 -1.95
N ARG A 154 -11.48 -13.13 -3.20
CA ARG A 154 -12.67 -13.42 -4.02
C ARG A 154 -12.25 -14.06 -5.33
N GLN A 155 -13.06 -14.98 -5.84
CA GLN A 155 -12.76 -15.68 -7.09
C GLN A 155 -12.87 -14.80 -8.35
N ASP A 156 -13.59 -13.70 -8.25
CA ASP A 156 -13.95 -12.78 -9.32
C ASP A 156 -13.13 -11.49 -9.35
N ILE A 157 -12.39 -11.20 -8.28
CA ILE A 157 -11.58 -9.99 -8.14
C ILE A 157 -10.13 -10.38 -7.88
N ARG A 158 -9.21 -9.70 -8.52
CA ARG A 158 -7.78 -9.77 -8.22
C ARG A 158 -7.30 -8.40 -7.78
N SER A 159 -6.62 -8.35 -6.65
CA SER A 159 -6.11 -7.13 -6.05
C SER A 159 -4.79 -7.37 -5.36
N ILE A 160 -3.94 -6.35 -5.32
CA ILE A 160 -2.72 -6.36 -4.48
C ILE A 160 -3.10 -6.32 -2.99
N GLN A 161 -4.32 -5.89 -2.66
CA GLN A 161 -4.85 -5.82 -1.30
C GLN A 161 -5.45 -7.15 -0.80
N GLU A 162 -5.46 -8.20 -1.63
CA GLU A 162 -5.74 -9.55 -1.13
C GLU A 162 -4.60 -10.01 -0.21
N ASP A 163 -4.93 -10.85 0.78
CA ASP A 163 -3.94 -11.44 1.69
C ASP A 163 -2.79 -12.09 0.90
N PRO A 164 -1.56 -11.56 0.99
CA PRO A 164 -0.41 -12.02 0.21
C PRO A 164 0.04 -13.45 0.55
N PHE A 165 -0.53 -14.08 1.57
CA PHE A 165 -0.22 -15.47 1.96
C PHE A 165 -0.92 -16.54 1.10
N GLN A 166 -1.77 -16.17 0.17
CA GLN A 166 -2.33 -17.16 -0.75
C GLN A 166 -1.30 -17.54 -1.82
N GLU A 167 -1.06 -18.84 -1.96
CA GLU A 167 0.05 -19.50 -2.68
C GLU A 167 0.29 -19.06 -4.14
N ASN A 168 -0.54 -18.17 -4.70
CA ASN A 168 -0.47 -17.78 -6.11
C ASN A 168 -0.27 -16.28 -6.33
N PHE A 169 -0.06 -15.49 -5.26
CA PHE A 169 0.00 -14.05 -5.35
C PHE A 169 1.44 -13.54 -5.42
N VAL A 170 1.99 -13.44 -6.62
CA VAL A 170 3.28 -12.80 -6.86
C VAL A 170 3.10 -11.78 -7.98
N GLY A 171 2.77 -10.53 -7.60
CA GLY A 171 2.56 -9.43 -8.53
C GLY A 171 3.65 -8.37 -8.41
N SER A 172 4.04 -7.78 -9.54
CA SER A 172 4.94 -6.62 -9.60
C SER A 172 4.24 -5.36 -10.09
N SER A 173 2.91 -5.38 -10.15
CA SER A 173 2.05 -4.32 -10.67
C SER A 173 0.68 -4.38 -9.98
N LEU A 174 -0.05 -3.28 -10.03
CA LEU A 174 -1.43 -3.22 -9.59
C LEU A 174 -2.34 -3.95 -10.59
N TRP A 175 -3.43 -4.50 -10.09
CA TRP A 175 -4.52 -4.99 -10.89
C TRP A 175 -5.47 -3.83 -11.26
N GLU A 176 -6.31 -4.05 -12.24
CA GLU A 176 -7.29 -3.03 -12.65
C GLU A 176 -8.18 -2.57 -11.50
N PHE A 177 -8.54 -3.50 -10.63
CA PHE A 177 -9.33 -3.22 -9.43
C PHE A 177 -8.62 -2.26 -8.47
N ASP A 178 -7.34 -2.47 -8.19
CA ASP A 178 -6.54 -1.59 -7.32
C ASP A 178 -6.48 -0.17 -7.89
N VAL A 179 -6.29 -0.06 -9.22
CA VAL A 179 -6.25 1.23 -9.92
C VAL A 179 -7.59 1.95 -9.86
N GLN A 180 -8.71 1.23 -9.99
CA GLN A 180 -10.05 1.82 -9.87
C GLN A 180 -10.30 2.32 -8.46
N MET A 181 -9.98 1.53 -7.45
CA MET A 181 -10.16 1.89 -6.04
C MET A 181 -9.38 3.15 -5.66
N ILE A 182 -8.09 3.19 -5.99
CA ILE A 182 -7.25 4.31 -5.61
C ILE A 182 -7.67 5.61 -6.34
N LYS A 183 -8.10 5.52 -7.60
CA LYS A 183 -8.65 6.66 -8.34
C LYS A 183 -9.93 7.18 -7.72
N GLN A 184 -10.83 6.31 -7.33
CA GLN A 184 -12.06 6.72 -6.66
C GLN A 184 -11.77 7.42 -5.33
N LEU A 185 -10.73 6.98 -4.61
CA LEU A 185 -10.36 7.60 -3.34
C LEU A 185 -9.72 8.99 -3.51
N TYR A 186 -8.97 9.22 -4.58
CA TYR A 186 -8.13 10.41 -4.73
C TYR A 186 -8.46 11.33 -5.91
N ASP A 187 -9.01 10.81 -7.00
CA ASP A 187 -9.25 11.59 -8.23
C ASP A 187 -10.73 12.05 -8.37
N GLU A 188 -11.64 11.62 -7.45
CA GLU A 188 -13.00 12.13 -7.31
C GLU A 188 -13.11 13.12 -6.14
#